data_c215a5828c0152ea5b8d181917f05070
#
_entry.id   c215a5828c0152ea5b8d181917f05070
#
_cell.length_a   1.000
_cell.length_b   1.000
_cell.length_c   1.000
_cell.angle_alpha   90.00
_cell.angle_beta   90.00
_cell.angle_gamma   90.00
#
_symmetry.space_group_name_H-M   'P 1'
#
loop_
_entity.id
_entity.type
_entity.pdbx_description
1 polymer ?
#
loop_
_entity_poly.entity_id
_entity_poly.type
_entity_poly.pdbx_seq_one_letter_code
_entity_poly.pdbx_strand_id
1 'polypeptide(L)'
;MEQKIIVRVANASDVTYAQTITDEMESSAKARGTGIAKRTPTYVAKKMEEGKAVIAVERDGTWVGFCYIEVWGHETFVANSGLIVAPAHRKSGVAKLIKQTIFQLSRERYPTAKIFGLTTGLAVMKINSGLGYEPVTYSELTDDEEFWTGCKSCVNYEILQSKDQKNCMCTAMLYDPADHYTTQETSADFKSNSKVYERFMKLKQNNLLRWLRKKEKK
;
A
#
# COMPACT_ATOMS: atom_id res chain seq x y z
N MET A 1 15.68 -0.40 25.76
CA MET A 1 16.46 -0.82 24.58
C MET A 1 16.42 0.32 23.58
N GLU A 2 17.52 0.90 23.25
CA GLU A 2 17.60 2.03 22.31
C GLU A 2 17.20 1.56 20.92
N GLN A 3 16.29 2.30 20.29
CA GLN A 3 15.77 1.98 18.97
C GLN A 3 16.92 2.11 17.95
N LYS A 4 17.40 0.98 17.45
CA LYS A 4 18.59 0.90 16.56
C LYS A 4 18.31 1.48 15.17
N ILE A 5 17.02 1.42 14.71
CA ILE A 5 16.57 1.83 13.38
C ILE A 5 15.81 3.15 13.49
N ILE A 6 16.16 4.11 12.64
CA ILE A 6 15.51 5.42 12.50
C ILE A 6 14.68 5.39 11.24
N VAL A 7 13.36 5.64 11.37
CA VAL A 7 12.42 5.80 10.25
C VAL A 7 11.99 7.26 10.19
N ARG A 8 12.19 7.90 9.03
CA ARG A 8 11.92 9.32 8.83
C ARG A 8 11.61 9.66 7.38
N VAL A 9 11.11 10.85 7.14
CA VAL A 9 11.03 11.40 5.78
C VAL A 9 12.44 11.54 5.22
N ALA A 10 12.62 11.11 3.97
CA ALA A 10 13.88 11.22 3.26
C ALA A 10 14.10 12.66 2.74
N ASN A 11 15.35 13.02 2.53
CA ASN A 11 15.76 14.32 2.02
C ASN A 11 16.94 14.18 1.04
N ALA A 12 17.47 15.30 0.55
CA ALA A 12 18.55 15.31 -0.44
C ALA A 12 19.85 14.60 0.03
N SER A 13 20.12 14.51 1.33
CA SER A 13 21.32 13.79 1.82
C SER A 13 21.20 12.27 1.67
N ASP A 14 19.98 11.75 1.45
CA ASP A 14 19.70 10.32 1.31
C ASP A 14 19.84 9.80 -0.12
N VAL A 15 20.07 10.68 -1.11
CA VAL A 15 20.14 10.28 -2.53
C VAL A 15 21.25 9.27 -2.82
N THR A 16 22.26 9.19 -1.95
CA THR A 16 23.35 8.20 -2.02
C THR A 16 22.84 6.76 -1.93
N TYR A 17 21.67 6.53 -1.32
CA TYR A 17 21.04 5.21 -1.21
C TYR A 17 20.21 4.82 -2.45
N ALA A 18 19.99 5.74 -3.41
CA ALA A 18 19.07 5.50 -4.53
C ALA A 18 19.43 4.26 -5.37
N GLN A 19 20.72 4.05 -5.64
CA GLN A 19 21.19 2.86 -6.36
C GLN A 19 20.92 1.60 -5.55
N THR A 20 21.31 1.55 -4.28
CA THR A 20 21.08 0.39 -3.40
C THR A 20 19.62 0.03 -3.30
N ILE A 21 18.73 1.04 -3.22
CA ILE A 21 17.28 0.84 -3.15
C ILE A 21 16.75 0.21 -4.43
N THR A 22 17.16 0.72 -5.60
CA THR A 22 16.67 0.19 -6.88
C THR A 22 17.20 -1.22 -7.16
N ASP A 23 18.45 -1.50 -6.81
CA ASP A 23 19.04 -2.84 -6.94
C ASP A 23 18.30 -3.86 -6.06
N GLU A 24 17.98 -3.48 -4.81
CA GLU A 24 17.20 -4.36 -3.93
C GLU A 24 15.75 -4.53 -4.41
N MET A 25 15.12 -3.49 -4.96
CA MET A 25 13.80 -3.62 -5.57
C MET A 25 13.81 -4.63 -6.70
N GLU A 26 14.79 -4.57 -7.60
CA GLU A 26 14.90 -5.48 -8.75
C GLU A 26 15.21 -6.91 -8.31
N SER A 27 16.21 -7.11 -7.45
CA SER A 27 16.60 -8.43 -6.95
C SER A 27 15.47 -9.12 -6.17
N SER A 28 14.80 -8.36 -5.31
CA SER A 28 13.65 -8.84 -4.55
C SER A 28 12.43 -9.18 -5.41
N ALA A 29 12.16 -8.41 -6.47
CA ALA A 29 11.08 -8.71 -7.42
C ALA A 29 11.37 -10.01 -8.16
N LYS A 30 12.59 -10.16 -8.67
CA LYS A 30 13.05 -11.37 -9.35
C LYS A 30 12.97 -12.61 -8.47
N ALA A 31 13.45 -12.52 -7.23
CA ALA A 31 13.45 -13.63 -6.28
C ALA A 31 12.05 -14.11 -5.89
N ARG A 32 11.04 -13.22 -5.93
CA ARG A 32 9.65 -13.56 -5.59
C ARG A 32 8.79 -13.92 -6.80
N GLY A 33 9.29 -13.75 -8.03
CA GLY A 33 8.48 -13.87 -9.24
C GLY A 33 7.30 -12.89 -9.27
N THR A 34 7.41 -11.75 -8.57
CA THR A 34 6.35 -10.74 -8.47
C THR A 34 6.86 -9.39 -8.96
N GLY A 35 5.95 -8.57 -9.53
CA GLY A 35 6.35 -7.27 -10.01
C GLY A 35 6.47 -6.24 -8.89
N ILE A 36 7.62 -5.58 -8.82
CA ILE A 36 7.71 -4.18 -8.39
C ILE A 36 7.96 -3.41 -9.69
N ALA A 37 7.24 -2.32 -9.91
CA ALA A 37 7.50 -1.49 -11.07
C ALA A 37 8.96 -1.04 -11.08
N LYS A 38 9.66 -1.27 -12.20
CA LYS A 38 11.09 -0.93 -12.33
C LYS A 38 11.26 0.58 -12.21
N ARG A 39 12.19 1.02 -11.38
CA ARG A 39 12.52 2.43 -11.15
C ARG A 39 14.00 2.68 -11.35
N THR A 40 14.34 3.86 -11.86
CA THR A 40 15.74 4.29 -11.96
C THR A 40 16.22 4.92 -10.66
N PRO A 41 17.52 4.90 -10.35
CA PRO A 41 18.07 5.61 -9.20
C PRO A 41 17.72 7.11 -9.21
N THR A 42 17.77 7.75 -10.37
CA THR A 42 17.39 9.17 -10.54
C THR A 42 15.93 9.43 -10.14
N TYR A 43 15.02 8.51 -10.50
CA TYR A 43 13.61 8.63 -10.11
C TYR A 43 13.43 8.55 -8.60
N VAL A 44 14.11 7.61 -7.94
CA VAL A 44 14.07 7.42 -6.48
C VAL A 44 14.70 8.62 -5.77
N ALA A 45 15.85 9.11 -6.25
CA ALA A 45 16.52 10.30 -5.73
C ALA A 45 15.60 11.53 -5.75
N LYS A 46 14.90 11.76 -6.87
CA LYS A 46 13.94 12.86 -7.00
C LYS A 46 12.83 12.79 -5.95
N LYS A 47 12.30 11.58 -5.63
CA LYS A 47 11.30 11.40 -4.57
C LYS A 47 11.84 11.77 -3.19
N MET A 48 13.11 11.51 -2.92
CA MET A 48 13.78 11.92 -1.67
C MET A 48 13.94 13.42 -1.59
N GLU A 49 14.45 14.06 -2.66
CA GLU A 49 14.66 15.52 -2.73
C GLU A 49 13.33 16.29 -2.57
N GLU A 50 12.23 15.78 -3.15
CA GLU A 50 10.89 16.34 -2.99
C GLU A 50 10.28 16.09 -1.60
N GLY A 51 10.97 15.33 -0.73
CA GLY A 51 10.44 14.87 0.56
C GLY A 51 9.19 14.00 0.42
N LYS A 52 9.01 13.33 -0.73
CA LYS A 52 7.91 12.39 -1.02
C LYS A 52 8.29 10.93 -0.76
N ALA A 53 9.28 10.71 0.09
CA ALA A 53 9.75 9.38 0.43
C ALA A 53 10.01 9.25 1.93
N VAL A 54 9.97 8.02 2.40
CA VAL A 54 10.35 7.62 3.76
C VAL A 54 11.48 6.62 3.66
N ILE A 55 12.51 6.84 4.46
CA ILE A 55 13.68 5.98 4.56
C ILE A 55 13.83 5.43 5.98
N ALA A 56 14.31 4.20 6.08
CA ALA A 56 14.76 3.60 7.32
C ALA A 56 16.26 3.36 7.24
N VAL A 57 17.00 3.81 8.25
CA VAL A 57 18.45 3.65 8.36
C VAL A 57 18.83 3.25 9.78
N GLU A 58 19.94 2.54 9.96
CA GLU A 58 20.55 2.37 11.26
C GLU A 58 21.35 3.63 11.66
N ARG A 59 21.77 3.71 12.92
CA ARG A 59 22.54 4.86 13.42
C ARG A 59 23.90 5.01 12.76
N ASP A 60 24.48 3.93 12.27
CA ASP A 60 25.76 3.93 11.55
C ASP A 60 25.63 4.29 10.07
N GLY A 61 24.39 4.60 9.61
CA GLY A 61 24.09 4.93 8.22
C GLY A 61 23.75 3.72 7.34
N THR A 62 23.68 2.51 7.87
CA THR A 62 23.27 1.33 7.08
C THR A 62 21.83 1.49 6.63
N TRP A 63 21.58 1.36 5.31
CA TRP A 63 20.23 1.40 4.76
C TRP A 63 19.43 0.17 5.16
N VAL A 64 18.17 0.39 5.56
CA VAL A 64 17.27 -0.65 6.06
C VAL A 64 16.01 -0.80 5.22
N GLY A 65 15.44 0.30 4.72
CA GLY A 65 14.21 0.21 3.94
C GLY A 65 13.74 1.55 3.39
N PHE A 66 12.73 1.49 2.51
CA PHE A 66 12.26 2.64 1.75
C PHE A 66 10.80 2.48 1.31
N CYS A 67 10.11 3.60 1.12
CA CYS A 67 8.80 3.71 0.47
C CYS A 67 8.61 5.14 -0.02
N TYR A 68 7.82 5.35 -1.08
CA TYR A 68 7.62 6.70 -1.62
C TYR A 68 6.18 6.94 -2.04
N ILE A 69 5.84 8.23 -2.24
CA ILE A 69 4.54 8.72 -2.67
C ILE A 69 4.55 8.98 -4.18
N GLU A 70 3.54 8.48 -4.87
CA GLU A 70 3.14 8.91 -6.21
C GLU A 70 1.74 9.52 -6.14
N VAL A 71 1.50 10.52 -7.00
CA VAL A 71 0.25 11.28 -7.00
C VAL A 71 -0.36 11.21 -8.39
N TRP A 72 -1.65 10.93 -8.47
CA TRP A 72 -2.39 10.66 -9.69
C TRP A 72 -3.73 11.40 -9.71
N GLY A 73 -4.31 11.55 -10.90
CA GLY A 73 -5.65 12.13 -11.05
C GLY A 73 -5.78 13.52 -10.43
N HIS A 74 -4.82 14.42 -10.68
CA HIS A 74 -4.81 15.78 -10.12
C HIS A 74 -4.93 15.78 -8.58
N GLU A 75 -4.10 14.98 -7.91
CA GLU A 75 -4.03 14.83 -6.44
C GLU A 75 -5.25 14.19 -5.78
N THR A 76 -6.16 13.59 -6.56
CA THR A 76 -7.29 12.84 -5.99
C THR A 76 -6.89 11.45 -5.49
N PHE A 77 -5.79 10.90 -6.02
CA PHE A 77 -5.24 9.61 -5.64
C PHE A 77 -3.77 9.69 -5.27
N VAL A 78 -3.40 9.01 -4.19
CA VAL A 78 -2.03 8.87 -3.72
C VAL A 78 -1.67 7.39 -3.63
N ALA A 79 -0.62 6.97 -4.32
CA ALA A 79 -0.08 5.62 -4.20
C ALA A 79 1.12 5.62 -3.24
N ASN A 80 1.09 4.74 -2.22
CA ASN A 80 2.26 4.44 -1.40
C ASN A 80 3.03 3.28 -2.05
N SER A 81 3.98 3.63 -2.90
CA SER A 81 4.69 2.76 -3.82
C SER A 81 6.07 2.33 -3.31
N GLY A 82 6.58 1.24 -3.88
CA GLY A 82 7.98 0.85 -3.72
C GLY A 82 8.41 0.46 -2.32
N LEU A 83 7.51 -0.05 -1.47
CA LEU A 83 7.89 -0.56 -0.15
C LEU A 83 8.92 -1.70 -0.28
N ILE A 84 10.10 -1.45 0.21
CA ILE A 84 11.20 -2.42 0.21
C ILE A 84 11.94 -2.39 1.56
N VAL A 85 12.40 -3.55 2.02
CA VAL A 85 13.19 -3.71 3.23
C VAL A 85 14.37 -4.63 2.92
N ALA A 86 15.56 -4.20 3.32
CA ALA A 86 16.78 -4.98 3.19
C ALA A 86 16.61 -6.39 3.79
N PRO A 87 17.11 -7.45 3.14
CA PRO A 87 16.90 -8.83 3.56
C PRO A 87 17.21 -9.10 5.04
N ALA A 88 18.31 -8.54 5.55
CA ALA A 88 18.75 -8.71 6.94
C ALA A 88 17.78 -8.13 7.98
N HIS A 89 16.93 -7.18 7.57
CA HIS A 89 16.00 -6.46 8.46
C HIS A 89 14.53 -6.88 8.27
N ARG A 90 14.27 -7.88 7.43
CA ARG A 90 12.90 -8.41 7.25
C ARG A 90 12.43 -9.10 8.53
N LYS A 91 11.10 -9.09 8.73
CA LYS A 91 10.42 -9.66 9.92
C LYS A 91 10.74 -8.93 11.24
N SER A 92 11.45 -7.78 11.23
CA SER A 92 11.75 -6.94 12.39
C SER A 92 10.66 -5.91 12.73
N GLY A 93 9.60 -5.82 11.92
CA GLY A 93 8.54 -4.81 12.08
C GLY A 93 8.81 -3.48 11.35
N VAL A 94 10.00 -3.27 10.79
CA VAL A 94 10.36 -2.00 10.12
C VAL A 94 9.46 -1.64 8.94
N ALA A 95 8.97 -2.63 8.17
CA ALA A 95 8.01 -2.40 7.10
C ALA A 95 6.72 -1.72 7.61
N LYS A 96 6.25 -2.10 8.81
CA LYS A 96 5.09 -1.48 9.46
C LYS A 96 5.38 -0.02 9.82
N LEU A 97 6.55 0.27 10.39
CA LEU A 97 6.94 1.65 10.74
C LEU A 97 7.05 2.53 9.49
N ILE A 98 7.71 2.04 8.41
CA ILE A 98 7.79 2.75 7.13
C ILE A 98 6.39 3.04 6.59
N LYS A 99 5.49 2.05 6.59
CA LYS A 99 4.12 2.21 6.08
C LYS A 99 3.30 3.18 6.93
N GLN A 100 3.46 3.18 8.25
CA GLN A 100 2.81 4.16 9.13
C GLN A 100 3.29 5.58 8.82
N THR A 101 4.61 5.76 8.70
CA THR A 101 5.21 7.08 8.43
C THR A 101 4.81 7.62 7.04
N ILE A 102 4.85 6.78 6.00
CA ILE A 102 4.48 7.22 4.64
C ILE A 102 2.97 7.47 4.52
N PHE A 103 2.14 6.71 5.23
CA PHE A 103 0.71 6.94 5.31
C PHE A 103 0.41 8.29 5.97
N GLN A 104 1.02 8.58 7.12
CA GLN A 104 0.87 9.85 7.80
C GLN A 104 1.31 11.00 6.91
N LEU A 105 2.49 10.92 6.28
CA LEU A 105 2.98 11.91 5.34
C LEU A 105 2.01 12.14 4.17
N SER A 106 1.39 11.06 3.67
CA SER A 106 0.38 11.16 2.60
C SER A 106 -0.87 11.88 3.09
N ARG A 107 -1.34 11.60 4.29
CA ARG A 107 -2.49 12.28 4.90
C ARG A 107 -2.25 13.77 5.17
N GLU A 108 -1.04 14.11 5.62
CA GLU A 108 -0.66 15.50 5.89
C GLU A 108 -0.56 16.33 4.60
N ARG A 109 0.03 15.75 3.54
CA ARG A 109 0.23 16.47 2.27
C ARG A 109 -1.00 16.49 1.38
N TYR A 110 -1.81 15.43 1.42
CA TYR A 110 -2.97 15.21 0.54
C TYR A 110 -4.18 14.80 1.38
N PRO A 111 -4.72 15.70 2.22
CA PRO A 111 -5.72 15.35 3.23
C PRO A 111 -7.05 14.80 2.66
N THR A 112 -7.39 15.16 1.44
CA THR A 112 -8.64 14.73 0.77
C THR A 112 -8.42 13.57 -0.20
N ALA A 113 -7.16 13.25 -0.54
CA ALA A 113 -6.85 12.21 -1.50
C ALA A 113 -7.14 10.81 -0.96
N LYS A 114 -7.62 9.94 -1.83
CA LYS A 114 -7.68 8.51 -1.57
C LYS A 114 -6.27 7.92 -1.62
N ILE A 115 -5.90 7.12 -0.63
CA ILE A 115 -4.57 6.52 -0.58
C ILE A 115 -4.67 5.04 -0.92
N PHE A 116 -3.90 4.56 -1.90
CA PHE A 116 -3.98 3.19 -2.34
C PHE A 116 -2.62 2.50 -2.48
N GLY A 117 -2.66 1.20 -2.67
CA GLY A 117 -1.51 0.38 -3.00
C GLY A 117 -1.92 -0.94 -3.62
N LEU A 118 -1.10 -1.42 -4.54
CA LEU A 118 -1.20 -2.74 -5.14
C LEU A 118 -0.17 -3.67 -4.53
N THR A 119 -0.57 -4.85 -4.08
CA THR A 119 0.35 -5.81 -3.47
C THR A 119 -0.06 -7.26 -3.69
N THR A 120 0.94 -8.13 -3.86
CA THR A 120 0.77 -9.60 -3.81
C THR A 120 1.09 -10.17 -2.42
N GLY A 121 1.60 -9.34 -1.50
CA GLY A 121 2.15 -9.80 -0.22
C GLY A 121 1.15 -9.72 0.92
N LEU A 122 0.77 -10.87 1.50
CA LEU A 122 -0.13 -10.95 2.66
C LEU A 122 0.34 -10.08 3.84
N ALA A 123 1.67 -9.99 4.07
CA ALA A 123 2.21 -9.15 5.14
C ALA A 123 1.92 -7.67 4.92
N VAL A 124 2.02 -7.20 3.66
CA VAL A 124 1.69 -5.81 3.30
C VAL A 124 0.18 -5.57 3.38
N MET A 125 -0.65 -6.53 2.96
CA MET A 125 -2.11 -6.44 3.12
C MET A 125 -2.49 -6.25 4.59
N LYS A 126 -1.91 -7.05 5.50
CA LYS A 126 -2.16 -6.91 6.96
C LYS A 126 -1.74 -5.55 7.51
N ILE A 127 -0.60 -5.02 7.06
CA ILE A 127 -0.15 -3.68 7.46
C ILE A 127 -1.13 -2.62 6.97
N ASN A 128 -1.53 -2.68 5.69
CA ASN A 128 -2.47 -1.75 5.09
C ASN A 128 -3.84 -1.81 5.80
N SER A 129 -4.40 -3.01 6.04
CA SER A 129 -5.66 -3.14 6.79
C SER A 129 -5.57 -2.55 8.19
N GLY A 130 -4.42 -2.68 8.87
CA GLY A 130 -4.18 -2.04 10.17
C GLY A 130 -4.07 -0.51 10.12
N LEU A 131 -3.95 0.08 8.93
CA LEU A 131 -3.97 1.53 8.67
C LEU A 131 -5.34 2.01 8.15
N GLY A 132 -6.33 1.11 8.05
CA GLY A 132 -7.67 1.45 7.59
C GLY A 132 -7.88 1.29 6.08
N TYR A 133 -6.93 0.70 5.36
CA TYR A 133 -7.18 0.36 3.94
C TYR A 133 -8.11 -0.84 3.84
N GLU A 134 -9.02 -0.79 2.90
CA GLU A 134 -9.91 -1.89 2.55
C GLU A 134 -9.55 -2.49 1.19
N PRO A 135 -9.72 -3.81 0.99
CA PRO A 135 -9.62 -4.41 -0.34
C PRO A 135 -10.72 -3.87 -1.25
N VAL A 136 -10.33 -3.44 -2.45
CA VAL A 136 -11.25 -2.87 -3.45
C VAL A 136 -11.03 -3.50 -4.82
N THR A 137 -11.95 -3.26 -5.75
CA THR A 137 -11.75 -3.60 -7.15
C THR A 137 -10.85 -2.56 -7.83
N TYR A 138 -10.23 -2.93 -8.94
CA TYR A 138 -9.36 -2.02 -9.70
C TYR A 138 -10.12 -0.82 -10.25
N SER A 139 -11.41 -0.96 -10.50
CA SER A 139 -12.27 0.14 -10.96
C SER A 139 -12.51 1.24 -9.91
N GLU A 140 -12.11 1.02 -8.67
CA GLU A 140 -12.17 2.01 -7.59
C GLU A 140 -10.86 2.80 -7.44
N LEU A 141 -9.82 2.42 -8.20
CA LEU A 141 -8.55 3.12 -8.26
C LEU A 141 -8.57 4.23 -9.32
N THR A 142 -7.44 4.88 -9.49
CA THR A 142 -7.26 5.90 -10.54
C THR A 142 -7.39 5.28 -11.95
N ASP A 143 -8.00 6.00 -12.85
CA ASP A 143 -8.06 5.71 -14.29
C ASP A 143 -6.89 6.35 -15.07
N ASP A 144 -5.95 6.99 -14.38
CA ASP A 144 -4.77 7.61 -14.95
C ASP A 144 -3.88 6.56 -15.66
N GLU A 145 -3.78 6.70 -16.99
CA GLU A 145 -3.02 5.76 -17.83
C GLU A 145 -1.52 5.69 -17.47
N GLU A 146 -0.96 6.80 -16.97
CA GLU A 146 0.45 6.85 -16.57
C GLU A 146 0.69 5.91 -15.38
N PHE A 147 -0.26 5.83 -14.42
CA PHE A 147 -0.20 4.85 -13.35
C PHE A 147 -0.11 3.41 -13.89
N TRP A 148 -1.02 3.04 -14.78
CA TRP A 148 -1.09 1.69 -15.35
C TRP A 148 0.10 1.37 -16.26
N THR A 149 0.68 2.39 -16.89
CA THR A 149 1.94 2.25 -17.64
C THR A 149 3.10 1.77 -16.76
N GLY A 150 3.10 2.12 -15.48
CA GLY A 150 4.06 1.61 -14.49
C GLY A 150 4.05 0.08 -14.35
N CYS A 151 2.93 -0.57 -14.66
CA CYS A 151 2.83 -2.03 -14.63
C CYS A 151 3.48 -2.74 -15.83
N LYS A 152 3.87 -2.03 -16.90
CA LYS A 152 4.48 -2.63 -18.12
C LYS A 152 5.76 -3.43 -17.84
N SER A 153 6.49 -3.09 -16.80
CA SER A 153 7.70 -3.80 -16.39
C SER A 153 7.44 -5.00 -15.47
N CYS A 154 6.19 -5.28 -15.14
CA CYS A 154 5.79 -6.36 -14.25
C CYS A 154 5.64 -7.68 -15.00
N VAL A 155 6.09 -8.79 -14.41
CA VAL A 155 5.91 -10.16 -14.95
C VAL A 155 4.44 -10.54 -15.15
N ASN A 156 3.51 -9.88 -14.49
CA ASN A 156 2.06 -10.12 -14.56
C ASN A 156 1.34 -9.14 -15.51
N TYR A 157 2.07 -8.38 -16.32
CA TYR A 157 1.46 -7.35 -17.17
C TYR A 157 0.46 -7.92 -18.18
N GLU A 158 0.77 -9.08 -18.76
CA GLU A 158 -0.14 -9.77 -19.70
C GLU A 158 -1.49 -10.11 -19.07
N ILE A 159 -1.50 -10.47 -17.77
CA ILE A 159 -2.73 -10.74 -17.03
C ILE A 159 -3.55 -9.45 -16.90
N LEU A 160 -2.90 -8.34 -16.54
CA LEU A 160 -3.54 -7.04 -16.44
C LEU A 160 -4.15 -6.59 -17.77
N GLN A 161 -3.40 -6.76 -18.88
CA GLN A 161 -3.89 -6.44 -20.23
C GLN A 161 -5.07 -7.31 -20.63
N SER A 162 -5.00 -8.64 -20.40
CA SER A 162 -6.09 -9.57 -20.75
C SER A 162 -7.41 -9.30 -20.02
N LYS A 163 -7.39 -8.45 -19.01
CA LYS A 163 -8.53 -8.06 -18.18
C LYS A 163 -8.90 -6.57 -18.31
N ASP A 164 -8.43 -5.90 -19.37
CA ASP A 164 -8.67 -4.46 -19.61
C ASP A 164 -8.36 -3.61 -18.37
N GLN A 165 -7.24 -3.90 -17.70
CA GLN A 165 -6.79 -3.24 -16.46
C GLN A 165 -7.74 -3.38 -15.25
N LYS A 166 -8.74 -4.25 -15.33
CA LYS A 166 -9.76 -4.42 -14.27
C LYS A 166 -9.39 -5.46 -13.21
N ASN A 167 -8.34 -6.25 -13.44
CA ASN A 167 -7.87 -7.29 -12.50
C ASN A 167 -6.43 -7.72 -12.80
N CYS A 168 -5.70 -8.11 -11.76
CA CYS A 168 -4.36 -8.69 -11.84
C CYS A 168 -4.10 -9.59 -10.63
N MET A 169 -2.89 -10.13 -10.51
CA MET A 169 -2.45 -10.91 -9.33
C MET A 169 -2.24 -10.06 -8.06
N CYS A 170 -2.21 -8.73 -8.19
CA CYS A 170 -2.13 -7.84 -7.04
C CYS A 170 -3.50 -7.64 -6.41
N THR A 171 -3.57 -7.56 -5.09
CA THR A 171 -4.75 -7.05 -4.39
C THR A 171 -4.66 -5.53 -4.35
N ALA A 172 -5.71 -4.87 -4.82
CA ALA A 172 -5.89 -3.43 -4.64
C ALA A 172 -6.39 -3.16 -3.22
N MET A 173 -5.77 -2.21 -2.54
CA MET A 173 -6.19 -1.77 -1.21
C MET A 173 -6.29 -0.24 -1.20
N LEU A 174 -7.39 0.29 -0.72
CA LEU A 174 -7.73 1.71 -0.74
C LEU A 174 -8.10 2.20 0.66
N TYR A 175 -7.57 3.34 1.03
CA TYR A 175 -8.02 4.16 2.14
C TYR A 175 -8.76 5.37 1.56
N ASP A 176 -10.06 5.47 1.79
CA ASP A 176 -10.85 6.65 1.43
C ASP A 176 -11.03 7.53 2.67
N PRO A 177 -10.50 8.76 2.71
CA PRO A 177 -10.67 9.63 3.86
C PRO A 177 -12.14 9.94 4.16
N ALA A 178 -13.02 9.96 3.15
CA ALA A 178 -14.43 10.21 3.36
C ALA A 178 -15.10 9.14 4.25
N ASP A 179 -14.60 7.92 4.24
CA ASP A 179 -15.11 6.84 5.09
C ASP A 179 -14.59 6.94 6.55
N HIS A 180 -13.61 7.82 6.83
CA HIS A 180 -12.94 7.97 8.12
C HIS A 180 -13.10 9.37 8.75
N TYR A 181 -13.82 10.29 8.11
CA TYR A 181 -14.07 11.66 8.64
C TYR A 181 -15.16 11.74 9.69
N THR A 182 -15.85 10.67 9.98
CA THR A 182 -16.83 10.68 11.07
C THR A 182 -16.11 10.71 12.41
N THR A 183 -16.21 11.88 13.07
CA THR A 183 -16.08 12.16 14.50
C THR A 183 -15.81 10.97 15.41
N GLN A 184 -14.86 11.15 16.34
CA GLN A 184 -14.65 10.42 17.60
C GLN A 184 -15.79 9.44 18.00
N GLU A 185 -16.04 8.43 17.22
CA GLU A 185 -17.00 7.39 17.55
C GLU A 185 -16.25 6.14 18.00
N THR A 186 -16.68 5.63 19.12
CA THR A 186 -16.13 4.50 19.84
C THR A 186 -16.13 3.22 19.00
N SER A 187 -15.33 2.23 19.35
CA SER A 187 -15.22 0.93 18.67
C SER A 187 -16.55 0.17 18.43
N ALA A 188 -17.65 0.61 19.04
CA ALA A 188 -19.00 0.13 18.81
C ALA A 188 -19.57 0.60 17.46
N ASP A 189 -19.19 1.80 17.00
CA ASP A 189 -19.74 2.41 15.77
C ASP A 189 -19.05 1.94 14.50
N PHE A 190 -17.83 1.41 14.60
CA PHE A 190 -17.16 0.75 13.47
C PHE A 190 -18.00 -0.40 12.87
N LYS A 191 -18.76 -1.12 13.71
CA LYS A 191 -19.65 -2.19 13.24
C LYS A 191 -20.89 -1.67 12.52
N SER A 192 -21.36 -0.46 12.83
CA SER A 192 -22.57 0.12 12.23
C SER A 192 -22.31 0.90 10.94
N ASN A 193 -21.11 1.48 10.76
CA ASN A 193 -20.81 2.41 9.66
C ASN A 193 -19.96 1.79 8.54
N SER A 194 -19.44 0.57 8.70
CA SER A 194 -18.68 -0.10 7.63
C SER A 194 -19.62 -0.58 6.51
N LYS A 195 -19.44 -0.10 5.27
CA LYS A 195 -20.12 -0.62 4.07
C LYS A 195 -19.96 -2.13 3.92
N VAL A 196 -18.83 -2.68 4.37
CA VAL A 196 -18.56 -4.13 4.39
C VAL A 196 -19.47 -4.80 5.42
N TYR A 197 -19.65 -4.21 6.60
CA TYR A 197 -20.55 -4.71 7.61
C TYR A 197 -22.02 -4.64 7.16
N GLU A 198 -22.43 -3.57 6.50
CA GLU A 198 -23.75 -3.45 5.91
C GLU A 198 -23.99 -4.50 4.80
N ARG A 199 -23.02 -4.71 3.92
CA ARG A 199 -23.07 -5.78 2.90
C ARG A 199 -23.14 -7.15 3.54
N PHE A 200 -22.34 -7.40 4.58
CA PHE A 200 -22.37 -8.64 5.35
C PHE A 200 -23.70 -8.85 6.07
N MET A 201 -24.26 -7.80 6.67
CA MET A 201 -25.57 -7.86 7.34
C MET A 201 -26.70 -8.06 6.33
N LYS A 202 -26.66 -7.44 5.16
CA LYS A 202 -27.62 -7.68 4.05
C LYS A 202 -27.54 -9.12 3.53
N LEU A 203 -26.35 -9.70 3.41
CA LEU A 203 -26.15 -11.11 3.05
C LEU A 203 -26.67 -12.04 4.14
N LYS A 204 -26.48 -11.70 5.42
CA LYS A 204 -26.99 -12.48 6.55
C LYS A 204 -28.51 -12.41 6.70
N GLN A 205 -29.12 -11.30 6.32
CA GLN A 205 -30.57 -11.09 6.29
C GLN A 205 -31.24 -11.70 5.04
N ASN A 206 -30.50 -11.83 3.93
CA ASN A 206 -30.98 -12.52 2.75
C ASN A 206 -31.14 -14.02 3.02
N ASN A 207 -32.32 -14.54 2.64
CA ASN A 207 -32.83 -15.90 2.94
C ASN A 207 -31.90 -17.09 2.55
N LEU A 208 -30.79 -16.87 1.84
CA LEU A 208 -29.86 -17.93 1.45
C LEU A 208 -29.22 -18.64 2.65
N LEU A 209 -28.88 -17.88 3.72
CA LEU A 209 -28.31 -18.45 4.95
C LEU A 209 -29.40 -19.06 5.88
N ARG A 210 -30.65 -18.66 5.74
CA ARG A 210 -31.78 -19.32 6.43
C ARG A 210 -31.99 -20.75 5.95
N TRP A 211 -31.73 -21.01 4.67
CA TRP A 211 -31.85 -22.35 4.09
C TRP A 211 -30.81 -23.33 4.61
N LEU A 212 -29.57 -22.89 4.80
CA LEU A 212 -28.49 -23.71 5.35
C LEU A 212 -28.77 -24.11 6.80
N ARG A 213 -29.31 -23.21 7.63
CA ARG A 213 -29.70 -23.52 9.03
C ARG A 213 -30.87 -24.48 9.18
N LYS A 214 -31.74 -24.63 8.15
CA LYS A 214 -32.81 -25.60 8.18
C LYS A 214 -32.36 -27.03 7.87
N LYS A 215 -31.19 -27.22 7.23
CA LYS A 215 -30.61 -28.54 6.96
C LYS A 215 -29.88 -29.17 8.13
N GLU A 216 -29.43 -28.39 9.09
CA GLU A 216 -28.71 -28.89 10.29
C GLU A 216 -29.70 -29.34 11.41
N LYS A 217 -31.00 -29.16 11.25
CA LYS A 217 -32.04 -29.53 12.24
C LYS A 217 -32.93 -30.67 11.78
N LYS A 218 -32.53 -31.41 10.77
CA LYS A 218 -33.09 -32.71 10.37
C LYS A 218 -31.94 -33.73 10.37
#